data_2833425c3ed86738510c54bf1fedb71a
#
_entry.id   2833425c3ed86738510c54bf1fedb71a
#
_cell.length_a   1.000
_cell.length_b   1.000
_cell.length_c   1.000
_cell.angle_alpha   90.00
_cell.angle_beta   90.00
_cell.angle_gamma   90.00
#
_symmetry.space_group_name_H-M   'P 1'
#
loop_
_entity.id
_entity.type
_entity.pdbx_description
1 polymer ?
#
loop_
_entity_poly.entity_id
_entity_poly.type
_entity_poly.pdbx_seq_one_letter_code
_entity_poly.pdbx_strand_id
1 'polypeptide(L)'
;MAERTPRIDVAGLVFRVGGLAAAGRAWVEERYSPFLSRRAPTFGVHIRVSERYRPGRMPRPSAAWHDGRFALASHPSRAEGDLARRRVAFRAGPGPALNPDLFRLLCSFLLMQKGGVLLHASAVVAGSGAWVFSGPSGSGKTTIAGLAGDRVVLNDETIALRPAPRGWRACATPFYGSGGPSMARVNDSALVRGLCFLRKSSRFAHRRLTPTEVVSRAFPEVMLPKRDARVAERLLATLASLAAVVPAWELAFAPDPAIWSYLDGLD
;
A
#
# COMPACT_ATOMS: atom_id res chain seq x y z
N MET A 1 16.44 28.88 -12.79
CA MET A 1 15.87 28.20 -11.60
C MET A 1 16.27 26.73 -11.66
N ALA A 2 16.94 26.21 -10.64
CA ALA A 2 17.25 24.76 -10.57
C ALA A 2 15.94 23.97 -10.52
N GLU A 3 15.73 23.10 -11.48
CA GLU A 3 14.55 22.25 -11.58
C GLU A 3 14.42 21.36 -10.32
N ARG A 4 13.36 21.54 -9.58
CA ARG A 4 13.12 20.79 -8.32
C ARG A 4 12.86 19.33 -8.62
N THR A 5 13.69 18.45 -8.08
CA THR A 5 13.47 16.99 -8.11
C THR A 5 12.19 16.63 -7.35
N PRO A 6 11.22 15.92 -7.96
CA PRO A 6 9.96 15.57 -7.33
C PRO A 6 10.18 14.70 -6.09
N ARG A 7 9.34 14.92 -5.08
CA ARG A 7 9.31 14.12 -3.84
C ARG A 7 7.91 13.57 -3.65
N ILE A 8 7.81 12.27 -3.46
CA ILE A 8 6.54 11.54 -3.28
C ILE A 8 6.50 11.04 -1.84
N ASP A 9 5.45 11.36 -1.09
CA ASP A 9 5.20 10.88 0.28
C ASP A 9 4.16 9.75 0.24
N VAL A 10 4.54 8.56 0.63
CA VAL A 10 3.64 7.41 0.79
C VAL A 10 3.72 6.95 2.23
N ALA A 11 2.67 7.17 3.00
CA ALA A 11 2.57 6.76 4.41
C ALA A 11 3.74 7.25 5.30
N GLY A 12 4.32 8.42 4.99
CA GLY A 12 5.46 9.00 5.70
C GLY A 12 6.83 8.56 5.18
N LEU A 13 6.89 7.71 4.16
CA LEU A 13 8.10 7.44 3.38
C LEU A 13 8.21 8.47 2.26
N VAL A 14 9.16 9.40 2.36
CA VAL A 14 9.36 10.46 1.36
C VAL A 14 10.48 10.06 0.40
N PHE A 15 10.14 9.89 -0.87
CA PHE A 15 11.04 9.49 -1.94
C PHE A 15 11.43 10.69 -2.81
N ARG A 16 12.71 11.04 -2.87
CA ARG A 16 13.25 11.98 -3.85
C ARG A 16 13.57 11.21 -5.13
N VAL A 17 12.86 11.49 -6.22
CA VAL A 17 12.93 10.73 -7.47
C VAL A 17 13.77 11.50 -8.50
N GLY A 18 15.02 11.09 -8.70
CA GLY A 18 15.96 11.68 -9.64
C GLY A 18 16.26 10.80 -10.86
N GLY A 19 17.04 11.33 -11.80
CA GLY A 19 17.41 10.63 -13.04
C GLY A 19 16.32 10.68 -14.12
N LEU A 20 15.36 11.60 -14.00
CA LEU A 20 14.25 11.77 -14.93
C LEU A 20 14.56 12.87 -15.97
N ALA A 21 14.27 12.59 -17.24
CA ALA A 21 14.11 13.62 -18.26
C ALA A 21 12.85 14.47 -17.98
N ALA A 22 12.70 15.62 -18.63
CA ALA A 22 11.58 16.55 -18.40
C ALA A 22 10.21 15.89 -18.53
N ALA A 23 9.98 15.11 -19.59
CA ALA A 23 8.71 14.38 -19.79
C ALA A 23 8.44 13.34 -18.69
N GLY A 24 9.48 12.61 -18.25
CA GLY A 24 9.36 11.66 -17.16
C GLY A 24 9.05 12.33 -15.82
N ARG A 25 9.57 13.52 -15.59
CA ARG A 25 9.26 14.32 -14.40
C ARG A 25 7.82 14.80 -14.43
N ALA A 26 7.36 15.39 -15.51
CA ALA A 26 5.97 15.82 -15.68
C ALA A 26 5.00 14.66 -15.44
N TRP A 27 5.29 13.50 -15.99
CA TRP A 27 4.50 12.30 -15.75
C TRP A 27 4.47 11.90 -14.25
N VAL A 28 5.59 11.94 -13.54
CA VAL A 28 5.65 11.65 -12.10
C VAL A 28 4.84 12.68 -11.30
N GLU A 29 4.97 13.96 -11.63
CA GLU A 29 4.25 15.04 -10.95
C GLU A 29 2.74 14.94 -11.15
N GLU A 30 2.28 14.63 -12.34
CA GLU A 30 0.87 14.41 -12.66
C GLU A 30 0.33 13.14 -11.96
N ARG A 31 1.03 12.01 -12.15
CA ARG A 31 0.61 10.69 -11.65
C ARG A 31 0.50 10.66 -10.13
N TYR A 32 1.41 11.33 -9.44
CA TYR A 32 1.52 11.33 -7.98
C TYR A 32 1.12 12.67 -7.35
N SER A 33 0.40 13.54 -8.07
CA SER A 33 0.09 14.91 -7.65
C SER A 33 -0.41 15.06 -6.20
N PRO A 34 -1.36 14.26 -5.67
CA PRO A 34 -1.80 14.37 -4.28
C PRO A 34 -0.74 13.94 -3.26
N PHE A 35 0.26 13.19 -3.71
CA PHE A 35 1.34 12.63 -2.89
C PHE A 35 2.65 13.42 -3.00
N LEU A 36 2.67 14.53 -3.75
CA LEU A 36 3.85 15.38 -3.81
C LEU A 36 4.09 16.07 -2.47
N SER A 37 5.36 16.12 -2.05
CA SER A 37 5.73 16.57 -0.71
C SER A 37 6.91 17.55 -0.73
N ARG A 38 6.90 18.48 0.23
CA ARG A 38 8.04 19.37 0.52
C ARG A 38 8.92 18.86 1.67
N ARG A 39 8.51 17.78 2.33
CA ARG A 39 9.24 17.19 3.46
C ARG A 39 10.62 16.68 3.06
N ALA A 40 11.52 16.55 4.04
CA ALA A 40 12.84 15.97 3.82
C ALA A 40 12.72 14.52 3.33
N PRO A 41 13.53 14.09 2.33
CA PRO A 41 13.43 12.74 1.79
C PRO A 41 13.94 11.69 2.78
N THR A 42 13.18 10.61 2.90
CA THR A 42 13.60 9.41 3.61
C THR A 42 14.55 8.56 2.77
N PHE A 43 14.29 8.50 1.45
CA PHE A 43 15.07 7.74 0.48
C PHE A 43 15.31 8.55 -0.80
N GLY A 44 16.51 8.41 -1.39
CA GLY A 44 16.78 8.84 -2.76
C GLY A 44 16.56 7.68 -3.74
N VAL A 45 15.68 7.87 -4.70
CA VAL A 45 15.45 6.95 -5.82
C VAL A 45 16.07 7.56 -7.06
N HIS A 46 17.00 6.85 -7.69
CA HIS A 46 17.62 7.25 -8.95
C HIS A 46 17.19 6.31 -10.06
N ILE A 47 16.51 6.85 -11.07
CA ILE A 47 15.99 6.09 -12.19
C ILE A 47 16.98 6.14 -13.34
N ARG A 48 17.29 4.99 -13.91
CA ARG A 48 18.05 4.83 -15.16
C ARG A 48 17.17 4.12 -16.17
N VAL A 49 16.69 4.84 -17.13
CA VAL A 49 15.98 4.27 -18.30
C VAL A 49 17.01 3.91 -19.36
N SER A 50 16.92 2.74 -19.93
CA SER A 50 17.79 2.28 -21.01
C SER A 50 16.96 1.58 -22.08
N GLU A 51 17.01 2.07 -23.31
CA GLU A 51 16.37 1.46 -24.46
C GLU A 51 16.92 0.06 -24.77
N ARG A 52 18.17 -0.20 -24.37
CA ARG A 52 18.84 -1.50 -24.51
C ARG A 52 18.52 -2.47 -23.36
N TYR A 53 17.90 -1.98 -22.28
CA TYR A 53 17.57 -2.85 -21.16
C TYR A 53 16.46 -3.82 -21.58
N ARG A 54 16.82 -5.09 -21.62
CA ARG A 54 15.89 -6.19 -21.84
C ARG A 54 15.88 -7.02 -20.57
N PRO A 55 14.87 -6.89 -19.72
CA PRO A 55 14.73 -7.78 -18.58
C PRO A 55 14.57 -9.20 -19.12
N GLY A 56 15.41 -10.12 -18.66
CA GLY A 56 15.22 -11.55 -18.92
C GLY A 56 13.81 -11.99 -18.49
N ARG A 57 13.39 -13.17 -18.92
CA ARG A 57 12.07 -13.72 -18.53
C ARG A 57 11.95 -13.77 -17.00
N MET A 58 11.23 -12.83 -16.44
CA MET A 58 10.93 -12.81 -15.00
C MET A 58 9.47 -13.19 -14.81
N PRO A 59 9.20 -14.41 -14.36
CA PRO A 59 7.83 -14.92 -14.35
C PRO A 59 6.95 -14.28 -13.27
N ARG A 60 7.52 -13.72 -12.21
CA ARG A 60 6.76 -13.15 -11.07
C ARG A 60 7.55 -12.07 -10.34
N PRO A 61 6.86 -11.12 -9.67
CA PRO A 61 7.50 -10.16 -8.78
C PRO A 61 8.34 -10.87 -7.72
N SER A 62 9.49 -10.29 -7.37
CA SER A 62 10.38 -10.85 -6.36
C SER A 62 10.92 -9.76 -5.43
N ALA A 63 11.19 -10.15 -4.19
CA ALA A 63 11.90 -9.36 -3.19
C ALA A 63 12.92 -10.26 -2.52
N ALA A 64 14.16 -9.79 -2.42
CA ALA A 64 15.25 -10.43 -1.69
C ALA A 64 15.91 -9.38 -0.80
N TRP A 65 16.29 -9.80 0.40
CA TRP A 65 16.88 -8.91 1.41
C TRP A 65 18.01 -9.62 2.16
N HIS A 66 19.19 -9.00 2.18
CA HIS A 66 20.36 -9.49 2.92
C HIS A 66 21.25 -8.34 3.36
N ASP A 67 21.63 -8.31 4.65
CA ASP A 67 22.60 -7.38 5.24
C ASP A 67 22.38 -5.90 4.87
N GLY A 68 21.12 -5.45 5.01
CA GLY A 68 20.76 -4.06 4.71
C GLY A 68 20.65 -3.72 3.23
N ARG A 69 21.02 -4.65 2.33
CA ARG A 69 20.82 -4.53 0.88
C ARG A 69 19.58 -5.29 0.44
N PHE A 70 18.91 -4.79 -0.57
CA PHE A 70 17.74 -5.45 -1.13
C PHE A 70 17.71 -5.35 -2.65
N ALA A 71 17.07 -6.36 -3.26
CA ALA A 71 16.77 -6.39 -4.68
C ALA A 71 15.30 -6.68 -4.87
N LEU A 72 14.64 -5.86 -5.68
CA LEU A 72 13.23 -5.98 -6.02
C LEU A 72 13.10 -6.07 -7.53
N ALA A 73 12.15 -6.87 -8.00
CA ALA A 73 11.86 -6.94 -9.41
C ALA A 73 10.35 -7.03 -9.66
N SER A 74 9.90 -6.27 -10.62
CA SER A 74 8.56 -6.33 -11.21
C SER A 74 8.72 -6.03 -12.69
N HIS A 75 8.44 -7.03 -13.54
CA HIS A 75 8.66 -6.92 -14.99
C HIS A 75 7.98 -5.65 -15.56
N PRO A 76 8.65 -4.87 -16.40
CA PRO A 76 10.01 -5.08 -16.95
C PRO A 76 11.14 -4.41 -16.14
N SER A 77 10.95 -4.03 -14.91
CA SER A 77 11.87 -3.17 -14.14
C SER A 77 12.47 -3.89 -12.93
N ARG A 78 13.63 -3.39 -12.46
CA ARG A 78 14.32 -3.84 -11.25
C ARG A 78 14.73 -2.66 -10.39
N ALA A 79 14.81 -2.87 -9.07
CA ALA A 79 15.36 -1.93 -8.12
C ALA A 79 16.35 -2.63 -7.19
N GLU A 80 17.47 -1.99 -6.95
CA GLU A 80 18.47 -2.40 -5.97
C GLU A 80 18.67 -1.26 -4.98
N GLY A 81 18.76 -1.57 -3.70
CA GLY A 81 18.85 -0.54 -2.68
C GLY A 81 19.71 -0.94 -1.49
N ASP A 82 20.10 0.09 -0.76
CA ASP A 82 20.87 0.03 0.48
C ASP A 82 20.13 0.84 1.54
N LEU A 83 19.69 0.18 2.61
CA LEU A 83 18.92 0.77 3.69
C LEU A 83 19.73 1.78 4.51
N ALA A 84 21.01 1.50 4.77
CA ALA A 84 21.91 2.39 5.53
C ALA A 84 22.18 3.68 4.75
N ARG A 85 22.47 3.56 3.45
CA ARG A 85 22.70 4.70 2.56
C ARG A 85 21.43 5.40 2.13
N ARG A 86 20.26 4.81 2.38
CA ARG A 86 18.93 5.32 1.97
C ARG A 86 18.85 5.64 0.47
N ARG A 87 19.43 4.78 -0.34
CA ARG A 87 19.51 4.95 -1.81
C ARG A 87 18.93 3.73 -2.51
N VAL A 88 18.25 4.00 -3.60
CA VAL A 88 17.65 2.99 -4.47
C VAL A 88 17.98 3.34 -5.91
N ALA A 89 18.51 2.38 -6.66
CA ALA A 89 18.71 2.46 -8.09
C ALA A 89 17.59 1.68 -8.80
N PHE A 90 16.82 2.38 -9.63
CA PHE A 90 15.85 1.77 -10.54
C PHE A 90 16.47 1.58 -11.91
N ARG A 91 16.26 0.40 -12.49
CA ARG A 91 16.58 0.11 -13.90
C ARG A 91 15.29 -0.25 -14.61
N ALA A 92 14.94 0.52 -15.62
CA ALA A 92 13.73 0.31 -16.40
C ALA A 92 14.05 0.31 -17.90
N GLY A 93 13.29 -0.46 -18.65
CA GLY A 93 13.21 -0.35 -20.12
C GLY A 93 12.33 0.84 -20.52
N PRO A 94 12.05 0.98 -21.84
CA PRO A 94 11.09 1.97 -22.34
C PRO A 94 9.73 1.81 -21.65
N GLY A 95 9.09 2.92 -21.33
CA GLY A 95 7.79 2.95 -20.66
C GLY A 95 7.69 4.05 -19.60
N PRO A 96 6.77 3.93 -18.65
CA PRO A 96 6.62 4.91 -17.57
C PRO A 96 7.94 5.14 -16.83
N ALA A 97 8.31 6.39 -16.64
CA ALA A 97 9.58 6.78 -16.04
C ALA A 97 9.82 6.15 -14.67
N LEU A 98 8.76 6.00 -13.88
CA LEU A 98 8.75 5.27 -12.62
C LEU A 98 7.70 4.15 -12.73
N ASN A 99 8.14 2.91 -12.93
CA ASN A 99 7.25 1.75 -13.02
C ASN A 99 6.38 1.66 -11.75
N PRO A 100 5.04 1.82 -11.84
CA PRO A 100 4.17 1.90 -10.65
C PRO A 100 4.18 0.62 -9.81
N ASP A 101 4.27 -0.56 -10.45
CA ASP A 101 4.27 -1.84 -9.73
C ASP A 101 5.57 -2.04 -8.97
N LEU A 102 6.72 -1.69 -9.57
CA LEU A 102 7.99 -1.73 -8.88
C LEU A 102 8.05 -0.69 -7.75
N PHE A 103 7.48 0.50 -7.96
CA PHE A 103 7.42 1.52 -6.92
C PHE A 103 6.50 1.09 -5.76
N ARG A 104 5.37 0.46 -6.04
CA ARG A 104 4.50 -0.16 -5.03
C ARG A 104 5.26 -1.22 -4.24
N LEU A 105 6.01 -2.08 -4.93
CA LEU A 105 6.84 -3.11 -4.30
C LEU A 105 7.92 -2.51 -3.40
N LEU A 106 8.58 -1.43 -3.83
CA LEU A 106 9.54 -0.69 -3.02
C LEU A 106 8.88 -0.09 -1.78
N CYS A 107 7.74 0.57 -1.92
CA CYS A 107 7.00 1.12 -0.79
C CYS A 107 6.61 0.02 0.20
N SER A 108 6.11 -1.12 -0.28
CA SER A 108 5.73 -2.26 0.56
C SER A 108 6.93 -2.80 1.33
N PHE A 109 8.07 -2.99 0.67
CA PHE A 109 9.31 -3.46 1.30
C PHE A 109 9.82 -2.48 2.38
N LEU A 110 9.88 -1.19 2.07
CA LEU A 110 10.39 -0.18 3.00
C LEU A 110 9.42 0.09 4.16
N LEU A 111 8.11 -0.03 3.91
CA LEU A 111 7.11 0.05 4.97
C LEU A 111 7.24 -1.12 5.95
N MET A 112 7.46 -2.34 5.45
CA MET A 112 7.76 -3.52 6.26
C MET A 112 9.00 -3.30 7.14
N GLN A 113 10.07 -2.67 6.62
CA GLN A 113 11.27 -2.34 7.40
C GLN A 113 10.97 -1.36 8.55
N LYS A 114 9.89 -0.59 8.46
CA LYS A 114 9.38 0.33 9.49
C LYS A 114 8.28 -0.28 10.38
N GLY A 115 8.06 -1.59 10.30
CA GLY A 115 7.02 -2.28 11.05
C GLY A 115 5.61 -2.04 10.53
N GLY A 116 5.45 -1.55 9.31
CA GLY A 116 4.16 -1.39 8.65
C GLY A 116 3.93 -2.42 7.55
N VAL A 117 2.79 -2.36 6.90
CA VAL A 117 2.40 -3.28 5.82
C VAL A 117 1.58 -2.57 4.75
N LEU A 118 1.80 -2.94 3.49
CA LEU A 118 0.97 -2.54 2.37
C LEU A 118 0.00 -3.69 2.06
N LEU A 119 -1.29 -3.42 2.21
CA LEU A 119 -2.34 -4.45 2.16
C LEU A 119 -3.27 -4.21 0.97
N HIS A 120 -3.65 -5.27 0.27
CA HIS A 120 -4.74 -5.25 -0.70
C HIS A 120 -6.07 -5.08 0.06
N ALA A 121 -6.50 -3.85 0.19
CA ALA A 121 -7.64 -3.45 1.01
C ALA A 121 -8.21 -2.14 0.53
N SER A 122 -9.47 -1.89 0.85
CA SER A 122 -10.05 -0.54 0.86
C SER A 122 -10.07 0.02 2.28
N ALA A 123 -10.10 1.34 2.41
CA ALA A 123 -10.30 1.98 3.71
C ALA A 123 -11.13 3.26 3.58
N VAL A 124 -12.05 3.43 4.51
CA VAL A 124 -12.97 4.56 4.59
C VAL A 124 -12.91 5.16 5.99
N VAL A 125 -12.75 6.47 6.06
CA VAL A 125 -12.79 7.20 7.32
C VAL A 125 -14.24 7.41 7.72
N ALA A 126 -14.62 6.88 8.88
CA ALA A 126 -15.97 6.99 9.43
C ALA A 126 -15.90 7.19 10.95
N GLY A 127 -16.58 8.19 11.45
CA GLY A 127 -16.51 8.57 12.86
C GLY A 127 -15.10 8.98 13.27
N SER A 128 -14.55 8.37 14.31
CA SER A 128 -13.25 8.72 14.92
C SER A 128 -12.04 8.08 14.22
N GLY A 129 -12.24 7.27 13.16
CA GLY A 129 -11.13 6.55 12.53
C GLY A 129 -11.47 5.89 11.21
N ALA A 130 -10.57 5.05 10.72
CA ALA A 130 -10.73 4.33 9.48
C ALA A 130 -11.16 2.88 9.71
N TRP A 131 -12.17 2.45 8.99
CA TRP A 131 -12.47 1.04 8.76
C TRP A 131 -11.66 0.54 7.57
N VAL A 132 -10.96 -0.57 7.75
CA VAL A 132 -10.16 -1.21 6.70
C VAL A 132 -10.83 -2.51 6.30
N PHE A 133 -11.07 -2.67 5.00
CA PHE A 133 -11.78 -3.82 4.43
C PHE A 133 -10.85 -4.61 3.55
N SER A 134 -10.59 -5.86 3.89
CA SER A 134 -9.69 -6.76 3.16
C SER A 134 -10.41 -8.06 2.77
N GLY A 135 -9.77 -8.84 1.92
CA GLY A 135 -10.26 -10.12 1.44
C GLY A 135 -9.88 -10.35 -0.03
N PRO A 136 -10.13 -11.58 -0.53
CA PRO A 136 -9.75 -11.95 -1.88
C PRO A 136 -10.41 -11.06 -2.95
N SER A 137 -9.91 -11.18 -4.18
CA SER A 137 -10.52 -10.48 -5.32
C SER A 137 -12.01 -10.81 -5.40
N GLY A 138 -12.83 -9.79 -5.67
CA GLY A 138 -14.28 -9.92 -5.73
C GLY A 138 -15.02 -10.01 -4.39
N SER A 139 -14.33 -9.88 -3.23
CA SER A 139 -14.99 -9.91 -1.91
C SER A 139 -15.90 -8.71 -1.64
N GLY A 140 -15.79 -7.62 -2.41
CA GLY A 140 -16.62 -6.42 -2.28
C GLY A 140 -15.92 -5.19 -1.72
N LYS A 141 -14.55 -5.15 -1.71
CA LYS A 141 -13.77 -3.99 -1.25
C LYS A 141 -14.15 -2.68 -1.95
N THR A 142 -14.18 -2.68 -3.28
CA THR A 142 -14.60 -1.51 -4.08
C THR A 142 -16.07 -1.19 -3.89
N THR A 143 -16.92 -2.23 -3.72
CA THR A 143 -18.36 -2.04 -3.46
C THR A 143 -18.58 -1.28 -2.15
N ILE A 144 -17.95 -1.71 -1.05
CA ILE A 144 -18.13 -1.04 0.25
C ILE A 144 -17.52 0.36 0.25
N ALA A 145 -16.41 0.57 -0.46
CA ALA A 145 -15.85 1.91 -0.67
C ALA A 145 -16.81 2.81 -1.47
N GLY A 146 -17.50 2.27 -2.48
CA GLY A 146 -18.52 3.00 -3.26
C GLY A 146 -19.75 3.38 -2.46
N LEU A 147 -20.02 2.70 -1.34
CA LEU A 147 -21.13 3.03 -0.42
C LEU A 147 -20.72 4.11 0.62
N ALA A 148 -19.53 4.69 0.52
CA ALA A 148 -19.02 5.62 1.52
C ALA A 148 -19.84 6.92 1.66
N GLY A 149 -20.62 7.32 0.64
CA GLY A 149 -21.30 8.61 0.63
C GLY A 149 -20.27 9.76 0.74
N ASP A 150 -20.48 10.67 1.65
CA ASP A 150 -19.59 11.84 1.88
C ASP A 150 -18.34 11.51 2.71
N ARG A 151 -18.11 10.25 3.06
CA ARG A 151 -16.94 9.82 3.84
C ARG A 151 -15.69 9.82 2.98
N VAL A 152 -14.55 10.10 3.59
CA VAL A 152 -13.26 10.04 2.88
C VAL A 152 -12.86 8.60 2.64
N VAL A 153 -12.76 8.22 1.37
CA VAL A 153 -12.16 6.95 0.94
C VAL A 153 -10.66 7.16 0.77
N LEU A 154 -9.86 6.51 1.61
CA LEU A 154 -8.39 6.62 1.53
C LEU A 154 -7.85 5.95 0.26
N ASN A 155 -8.32 4.76 -0.05
CA ASN A 155 -8.08 4.03 -1.29
C ASN A 155 -9.02 2.80 -1.30
N ASP A 156 -9.31 2.25 -2.48
CA ASP A 156 -10.17 1.08 -2.67
C ASP A 156 -9.43 -0.19 -3.13
N GLU A 157 -8.10 -0.09 -3.32
CA GLU A 157 -7.26 -1.18 -3.82
C GLU A 157 -6.07 -1.48 -2.90
N THR A 158 -5.37 -0.44 -2.41
CA THR A 158 -4.11 -0.62 -1.68
C THR A 158 -4.00 0.39 -0.53
N ILE A 159 -3.94 -0.11 0.70
CA ILE A 159 -3.82 0.69 1.92
C ILE A 159 -2.48 0.42 2.60
N ALA A 160 -1.84 1.49 3.05
CA ALA A 160 -0.67 1.37 3.92
C ALA A 160 -1.12 1.41 5.39
N LEU A 161 -0.77 0.36 6.14
CA LEU A 161 -0.97 0.30 7.59
C LEU A 161 0.38 0.45 8.28
N ARG A 162 0.47 1.35 9.25
CA ARG A 162 1.71 1.56 10.02
C ARG A 162 1.43 1.80 11.50
N PRO A 163 2.37 1.44 12.38
CA PRO A 163 2.27 1.77 13.80
C PRO A 163 2.12 3.28 14.03
N ALA A 164 1.37 3.63 15.05
CA ALA A 164 1.17 5.00 15.53
C ALA A 164 1.18 5.00 17.07
N PRO A 165 1.38 6.16 17.74
CA PRO A 165 1.43 6.24 19.19
C PRO A 165 0.18 5.68 19.90
N ARG A 166 -0.96 5.72 19.23
CA ARG A 166 -2.25 5.21 19.75
C ARG A 166 -2.80 4.11 18.84
N GLY A 167 -2.02 3.03 18.59
CA GLY A 167 -2.46 1.91 17.77
C GLY A 167 -1.88 1.90 16.36
N TRP A 168 -2.71 1.79 15.34
CA TRP A 168 -2.29 1.73 13.94
C TRP A 168 -2.97 2.80 13.10
N ARG A 169 -2.31 3.25 12.05
CA ARG A 169 -2.82 4.26 11.13
C ARG A 169 -2.97 3.67 9.73
N ALA A 170 -4.14 3.83 9.16
CA ALA A 170 -4.39 3.60 7.74
C ALA A 170 -4.03 4.87 6.97
N CYS A 171 -3.22 4.72 5.93
CA CYS A 171 -2.80 5.83 5.08
C CYS A 171 -3.19 5.54 3.63
N ALA A 172 -3.65 6.56 2.95
CA ALA A 172 -3.87 6.54 1.52
C ALA A 172 -2.57 6.22 0.76
N THR A 173 -2.71 5.65 -0.43
CA THR A 173 -1.58 5.34 -1.32
C THR A 173 -1.86 5.77 -2.76
N PRO A 174 -0.82 6.01 -3.58
CA PRO A 174 -1.00 6.32 -5.00
C PRO A 174 -1.16 5.05 -5.86
N PHE A 175 -1.47 3.90 -5.27
CA PHE A 175 -1.51 2.61 -5.96
C PHE A 175 -2.96 2.18 -6.18
N TYR A 176 -3.38 2.17 -7.43
CA TYR A 176 -4.73 1.83 -7.89
C TYR A 176 -4.66 0.62 -8.81
N GLY A 177 -5.79 -0.05 -9.01
CA GLY A 177 -5.92 -1.13 -9.97
C GLY A 177 -5.71 -0.68 -11.43
N SER A 178 -5.71 -1.62 -12.36
CA SER A 178 -5.47 -1.37 -13.79
C SER A 178 -6.46 -0.41 -14.44
N GLY A 179 -7.66 -0.26 -13.87
CA GLY A 179 -8.68 0.71 -14.30
C GLY A 179 -8.44 2.16 -13.85
N GLY A 180 -7.37 2.42 -13.10
CA GLY A 180 -7.13 3.73 -12.49
C GLY A 180 -7.89 3.89 -11.16
N PRO A 181 -7.88 5.12 -10.57
CA PRO A 181 -8.61 5.37 -9.33
C PRO A 181 -10.11 5.38 -9.58
N SER A 182 -10.85 4.53 -8.89
CA SER A 182 -12.33 4.53 -8.88
C SER A 182 -12.92 5.61 -7.98
N MET A 183 -12.09 6.19 -7.11
CA MET A 183 -12.44 7.24 -6.15
C MET A 183 -11.51 8.44 -6.27
N ALA A 184 -11.89 9.57 -5.66
CA ALA A 184 -11.04 10.74 -5.57
C ALA A 184 -9.70 10.41 -4.90
N ARG A 185 -8.59 10.82 -5.54
CA ARG A 185 -7.25 10.61 -4.98
C ARG A 185 -6.99 11.60 -3.85
N VAL A 186 -6.70 11.05 -2.67
CA VAL A 186 -6.33 11.82 -1.48
C VAL A 186 -4.98 11.35 -0.95
N ASN A 187 -4.29 12.21 -0.23
CA ASN A 187 -3.13 11.81 0.59
C ASN A 187 -3.47 12.12 2.05
N ASP A 188 -4.31 11.28 2.63
CA ASP A 188 -4.82 11.42 3.98
C ASP A 188 -4.61 10.14 4.78
N SER A 189 -4.87 10.19 6.08
CA SER A 189 -4.70 9.05 6.97
C SER A 189 -5.52 9.20 8.25
N ALA A 190 -6.00 8.09 8.78
CA ALA A 190 -6.72 8.05 10.05
C ALA A 190 -6.25 6.88 10.93
N LEU A 191 -6.51 6.94 12.24
CA LEU A 191 -6.32 5.78 13.12
C LEU A 191 -7.23 4.65 12.67
N VAL A 192 -6.73 3.42 12.71
CA VAL A 192 -7.55 2.25 12.38
C VAL A 192 -8.50 1.98 13.53
N ARG A 193 -9.79 2.06 13.25
CA ARG A 193 -10.86 1.68 14.17
C ARG A 193 -11.08 0.17 14.15
N GLY A 194 -11.03 -0.44 12.97
CA GLY A 194 -11.19 -1.87 12.81
C GLY A 194 -10.78 -2.41 11.47
N LEU A 195 -10.50 -3.72 11.43
CA LEU A 195 -10.16 -4.47 10.22
C LEU A 195 -11.25 -5.50 9.93
N CYS A 196 -11.89 -5.40 8.78
CA CYS A 196 -12.96 -6.30 8.35
C CYS A 196 -12.53 -7.16 7.18
N PHE A 197 -12.60 -8.48 7.33
CA PHE A 197 -12.44 -9.43 6.23
C PHE A 197 -13.81 -9.72 5.63
N LEU A 198 -14.00 -9.28 4.37
CA LEU A 198 -15.30 -9.25 3.73
C LEU A 198 -15.75 -10.63 3.23
N ARG A 199 -17.03 -10.91 3.42
CA ARG A 199 -17.76 -12.02 2.83
C ARG A 199 -19.09 -11.51 2.28
N LYS A 200 -19.40 -11.85 1.01
CA LYS A 200 -20.68 -11.50 0.40
C LYS A 200 -21.83 -12.21 1.12
N SER A 201 -22.93 -11.49 1.35
CA SER A 201 -24.13 -11.99 2.00
C SER A 201 -25.32 -11.12 1.60
N SER A 202 -26.53 -11.61 1.81
CA SER A 202 -27.76 -10.82 1.72
C SER A 202 -28.13 -10.11 3.05
N ARG A 203 -27.36 -10.34 4.12
CA ARG A 203 -27.59 -9.77 5.46
C ARG A 203 -26.26 -9.31 6.05
N PHE A 204 -26.32 -8.33 6.93
CA PHE A 204 -25.20 -7.97 7.76
C PHE A 204 -25.03 -8.98 8.89
N ALA A 205 -23.83 -9.46 9.07
CA ALA A 205 -23.44 -10.29 10.20
C ALA A 205 -21.94 -10.14 10.44
N HIS A 206 -21.49 -10.28 11.65
CA HIS A 206 -20.07 -10.22 11.98
C HIS A 206 -19.69 -11.31 12.97
N ARG A 207 -18.42 -11.66 12.96
CA ARG A 207 -17.78 -12.52 13.93
C ARG A 207 -16.41 -11.97 14.26
N ARG A 208 -16.14 -11.79 15.54
CA ARG A 208 -14.81 -11.37 16.00
C ARG A 208 -13.77 -12.40 15.60
N LEU A 209 -12.61 -11.94 15.11
CA LEU A 209 -11.49 -12.77 14.74
C LEU A 209 -10.44 -12.81 15.86
N THR A 210 -9.83 -13.96 16.05
CA THR A 210 -8.63 -14.12 16.87
C THR A 210 -7.42 -13.53 16.16
N PRO A 211 -6.35 -13.15 16.89
CA PRO A 211 -5.11 -12.66 16.27
C PRO A 211 -4.53 -13.62 15.21
N THR A 212 -4.59 -14.92 15.46
CA THR A 212 -4.12 -15.95 14.52
C THR A 212 -4.93 -15.94 13.21
N GLU A 213 -6.25 -15.83 13.30
CA GLU A 213 -7.12 -15.73 12.13
C GLU A 213 -6.85 -14.45 11.33
N VAL A 214 -6.60 -13.32 12.03
CA VAL A 214 -6.23 -12.06 11.37
C VAL A 214 -4.94 -12.21 10.57
N VAL A 215 -3.89 -12.77 11.17
CA VAL A 215 -2.61 -13.02 10.49
C VAL A 215 -2.80 -13.93 9.28
N SER A 216 -3.51 -15.04 9.45
CA SER A 216 -3.77 -16.02 8.39
C SER A 216 -4.51 -15.39 7.19
N ARG A 217 -5.48 -14.52 7.45
CA ARG A 217 -6.28 -13.87 6.41
C ARG A 217 -5.57 -12.67 5.77
N ALA A 218 -4.80 -11.91 6.55
CA ALA A 218 -4.09 -10.74 6.05
C ALA A 218 -2.82 -11.09 5.27
N PHE A 219 -2.10 -12.14 5.65
CA PHE A 219 -0.83 -12.51 5.03
C PHE A 219 -0.90 -12.71 3.51
N PRO A 220 -1.90 -13.41 2.93
CA PRO A 220 -2.05 -13.50 1.47
C PRO A 220 -2.23 -12.16 0.80
N GLU A 221 -2.93 -11.22 1.44
CA GLU A 221 -3.31 -9.92 0.91
C GLU A 221 -2.18 -8.86 0.98
N VAL A 222 -1.05 -9.20 1.62
CA VAL A 222 0.12 -8.29 1.66
C VAL A 222 0.73 -8.16 0.28
N MET A 223 0.91 -6.92 -0.17
CA MET A 223 1.43 -6.53 -1.48
C MET A 223 2.96 -6.65 -1.57
N LEU A 224 3.53 -7.75 -1.09
CA LEU A 224 4.95 -8.05 -1.13
C LEU A 224 5.17 -9.55 -1.40
N PRO A 225 6.11 -9.95 -2.28
CA PRO A 225 6.49 -11.35 -2.46
C PRO A 225 7.05 -11.98 -1.18
N LYS A 226 6.57 -13.19 -0.85
CA LYS A 226 6.84 -13.87 0.42
C LYS A 226 7.76 -15.09 0.29
N ARG A 227 8.52 -15.19 -0.82
CA ARG A 227 9.39 -16.32 -1.09
C ARG A 227 10.70 -16.31 -0.29
N ASP A 228 11.18 -15.13 0.05
CA ASP A 228 12.32 -14.95 0.95
C ASP A 228 11.85 -15.16 2.39
N ALA A 229 12.48 -16.08 3.12
CA ALA A 229 12.08 -16.46 4.47
C ALA A 229 12.18 -15.28 5.45
N ARG A 230 13.18 -14.41 5.33
CA ARG A 230 13.36 -13.23 6.20
C ARG A 230 12.24 -12.20 5.96
N VAL A 231 11.85 -12.03 4.70
CA VAL A 231 10.70 -11.16 4.33
C VAL A 231 9.42 -11.73 4.92
N ALA A 232 9.18 -13.04 4.76
CA ALA A 232 7.98 -13.68 5.29
C ALA A 232 7.90 -13.60 6.81
N GLU A 233 8.98 -13.89 7.51
CA GLU A 233 9.09 -13.79 8.98
C GLU A 233 8.81 -12.36 9.47
N ARG A 234 9.41 -11.36 8.83
CA ARG A 234 9.19 -9.95 9.19
C ARG A 234 7.74 -9.52 8.97
N LEU A 235 7.11 -9.98 7.90
CA LEU A 235 5.69 -9.73 7.62
C LEU A 235 4.78 -10.38 8.67
N LEU A 236 5.05 -11.64 9.04
CA LEU A 236 4.29 -12.35 10.08
C LEU A 236 4.38 -11.61 11.42
N ALA A 237 5.57 -11.17 11.83
CA ALA A 237 5.76 -10.39 13.05
C ALA A 237 4.99 -9.05 13.00
N THR A 238 5.01 -8.37 11.84
CA THR A 238 4.27 -7.12 11.63
C THR A 238 2.75 -7.34 11.75
N LEU A 239 2.24 -8.38 11.10
CA LEU A 239 0.81 -8.71 11.15
C LEU A 239 0.37 -9.17 12.54
N ALA A 240 1.21 -9.91 13.26
CA ALA A 240 0.94 -10.27 14.65
C ALA A 240 0.84 -9.03 15.55
N SER A 241 1.74 -8.05 15.38
CA SER A 241 1.67 -6.77 16.09
C SER A 241 0.40 -5.97 15.75
N LEU A 242 -0.03 -5.97 14.48
CA LEU A 242 -1.30 -5.37 14.07
C LEU A 242 -2.48 -6.07 14.75
N ALA A 243 -2.53 -7.40 14.67
CA ALA A 243 -3.63 -8.20 15.17
C ALA A 243 -3.76 -8.17 16.71
N ALA A 244 -2.68 -7.89 17.42
CA ALA A 244 -2.70 -7.74 18.88
C ALA A 244 -3.39 -6.45 19.35
N VAL A 245 -3.48 -5.43 18.50
CA VAL A 245 -3.94 -4.09 18.88
C VAL A 245 -5.22 -3.69 18.15
N VAL A 246 -5.34 -4.04 16.85
CA VAL A 246 -6.47 -3.63 16.02
C VAL A 246 -7.59 -4.67 16.11
N PRO A 247 -8.78 -4.27 16.53
CA PRO A 247 -9.95 -5.15 16.51
C PRO A 247 -10.27 -5.57 15.07
N ALA A 248 -10.62 -6.86 14.90
CA ALA A 248 -10.90 -7.41 13.58
C ALA A 248 -12.10 -8.36 13.55
N TRP A 249 -12.80 -8.35 12.43
CA TRP A 249 -13.99 -9.16 12.21
C TRP A 249 -14.01 -9.83 10.83
N GLU A 250 -14.63 -10.97 10.74
CA GLU A 250 -15.26 -11.43 9.52
C GLU A 250 -16.57 -10.65 9.37
N LEU A 251 -16.75 -9.95 8.28
CA LEU A 251 -17.93 -9.13 8.01
C LEU A 251 -18.66 -9.68 6.79
N ALA A 252 -19.82 -10.26 7.02
CA ALA A 252 -20.80 -10.58 5.98
C ALA A 252 -21.63 -9.33 5.71
N PHE A 253 -21.71 -8.90 4.43
CA PHE A 253 -22.45 -7.70 4.09
C PHE A 253 -23.18 -7.80 2.76
N ALA A 254 -24.34 -7.13 2.69
CA ALA A 254 -25.05 -6.79 1.46
C ALA A 254 -24.57 -5.43 0.94
N PRO A 255 -24.70 -5.13 -0.37
CA PRO A 255 -24.35 -3.82 -0.92
C PRO A 255 -25.41 -2.76 -0.59
N ASP A 256 -25.51 -2.40 0.69
CA ASP A 256 -26.46 -1.47 1.27
C ASP A 256 -25.74 -0.40 2.09
N PRO A 257 -26.00 0.91 1.89
CA PRO A 257 -25.44 2.00 2.68
C PRO A 257 -25.66 1.90 4.20
N ALA A 258 -26.67 1.17 4.66
CA ALA A 258 -26.92 0.89 6.08
C ALA A 258 -25.74 0.17 6.76
N ILE A 259 -24.78 -0.36 5.98
CA ILE A 259 -23.54 -0.94 6.51
C ILE A 259 -22.80 0.02 7.46
N TRP A 260 -22.86 1.32 7.23
CA TRP A 260 -22.15 2.30 8.06
C TRP A 260 -22.76 2.40 9.46
N SER A 261 -24.10 2.45 9.55
CA SER A 261 -24.79 2.40 10.84
C SER A 261 -24.57 1.07 11.58
N TYR A 262 -24.47 -0.02 10.81
CA TYR A 262 -24.14 -1.34 11.36
C TYR A 262 -22.73 -1.38 11.94
N LEU A 263 -21.74 -0.82 11.24
CA LEU A 263 -20.35 -0.74 11.71
C LEU A 263 -20.18 0.16 12.93
N ASP A 264 -20.99 1.21 13.06
CA ASP A 264 -20.97 2.07 14.23
C ASP A 264 -21.41 1.35 15.52
N GLY A 265 -22.14 0.25 15.39
CA GLY A 265 -22.53 -0.63 16.50
C GLY A 265 -21.55 -1.77 16.81
N LEU A 266 -20.36 -1.81 16.17
CA LEU A 266 -19.35 -2.87 16.38
C LEU A 266 -18.33 -2.56 17.50
N ASP A 267 -18.53 -1.58 18.33
CA ASP A 267 -17.61 -1.19 19.41
C ASP A 267 -17.52 -2.22 20.55
#